data_44958db759b68a62574887efd86c6184
#
_entry.id   44958db759b68a62574887efd86c6184
#
_cell.length_a   1.000
_cell.length_b   1.000
_cell.length_c   1.000
_cell.angle_alpha   90.00
_cell.angle_beta   90.00
_cell.angle_gamma   90.00
#
_symmetry.space_group_name_H-M   'P 1'
#
loop_
_entity.id
_entity.type
_entity.pdbx_description
1 polymer ?
#
loop_
_entity_poly.entity_id
_entity_poly.type
_entity_poly.pdbx_seq_one_letter_code
_entity_poly.pdbx_strand_id
1 'polypeptide(L)'
;CSSEIPNGDTSKFSDLKSPEEDMVKKDYLPLKHPCMLHTQADIDRVKSNLTRSPWKDAYAQLEASDYAQSSYTEKTSALLDGYLKRMDKNNWSGKYPDYSNYTSCMYDAAAAYQLALRYQLSGNTVFADAAVKLFNAWATNCKGILRMEGYTNNIPDPNLYLIPIQAHQWANAAELLRDYNGWDRNDFEKFKTWMKDTFYSVSNMFLKNHNGGQGNMHYWLNWDLAQMTSILSIGIL
;
A
#
# COMPACT_ATOMS: atom_id res chain seq x y z
N CYS A 1 -27.31 -12.18 -35.22
CA CYS A 1 -28.08 -11.08 -34.60
C CYS A 1 -27.11 -10.11 -34.03
N SER A 2 -26.85 -9.01 -34.75
CA SER A 2 -26.09 -7.86 -34.29
C SER A 2 -27.03 -6.99 -33.44
N SER A 3 -26.85 -6.94 -32.14
CA SER A 3 -27.49 -5.96 -31.30
C SER A 3 -26.64 -4.69 -31.29
N GLU A 4 -27.10 -3.65 -31.98
CA GLU A 4 -26.55 -2.30 -31.85
C GLU A 4 -26.72 -1.84 -30.40
N ILE A 5 -25.60 -1.45 -29.78
CA ILE A 5 -25.62 -0.74 -28.50
C ILE A 5 -26.13 0.66 -28.79
N PRO A 6 -27.17 1.18 -28.11
CA PRO A 6 -27.66 2.52 -28.34
C PRO A 6 -26.55 3.53 -28.00
N ASN A 7 -26.25 4.44 -28.92
CA ASN A 7 -25.42 5.60 -28.65
C ASN A 7 -26.06 6.40 -27.50
N GLY A 8 -25.53 6.26 -26.30
CA GLY A 8 -25.93 7.07 -25.16
C GLY A 8 -25.63 8.54 -25.45
N ASP A 9 -26.60 9.38 -25.22
CA ASP A 9 -26.49 10.84 -25.32
C ASP A 9 -25.37 11.34 -24.37
N THR A 10 -24.20 11.60 -24.95
CA THR A 10 -23.03 12.11 -24.22
C THR A 10 -23.16 13.57 -23.83
N SER A 11 -24.22 14.28 -24.30
CA SER A 11 -24.45 15.71 -24.01
C SER A 11 -24.74 16.00 -22.53
N LYS A 12 -25.17 15.00 -21.77
CA LYS A 12 -25.46 15.11 -20.32
C LYS A 12 -24.20 15.13 -19.44
N PHE A 13 -23.03 14.82 -19.97
CA PHE A 13 -21.79 14.82 -19.20
C PHE A 13 -20.97 16.11 -19.34
N SER A 14 -21.34 17.01 -20.25
CA SER A 14 -20.66 18.30 -20.46
C SER A 14 -20.83 19.28 -19.31
N ASP A 15 -21.86 19.10 -18.46
CA ASP A 15 -22.17 19.98 -17.34
C ASP A 15 -21.64 19.48 -15.99
N LEU A 16 -20.95 18.32 -15.98
CA LEU A 16 -20.25 17.87 -14.80
C LEU A 16 -18.98 18.71 -14.66
N LYS A 17 -19.01 19.66 -13.76
CA LYS A 17 -17.80 20.38 -13.34
C LYS A 17 -16.75 19.38 -12.92
N SER A 18 -15.50 19.62 -13.31
CA SER A 18 -14.42 18.76 -12.89
C SER A 18 -14.38 18.72 -11.36
N PRO A 19 -14.11 17.57 -10.74
CA PRO A 19 -13.98 17.46 -9.28
C PRO A 19 -12.95 18.44 -8.70
N GLU A 20 -12.01 18.91 -9.49
CA GLU A 20 -10.97 19.88 -9.10
C GLU A 20 -11.54 21.28 -8.81
N GLU A 21 -12.60 21.71 -9.52
CA GLU A 21 -13.20 23.03 -9.30
C GLU A 21 -14.02 23.13 -8.00
N ASP A 22 -14.62 22.02 -7.56
CA ASP A 22 -15.36 21.95 -6.30
C ASP A 22 -14.48 21.68 -5.07
N MET A 23 -13.27 21.16 -5.26
CA MET A 23 -12.34 20.85 -4.16
C MET A 23 -11.65 22.07 -3.56
N VAL A 24 -11.58 23.20 -4.27
CA VAL A 24 -10.83 24.40 -3.86
C VAL A 24 -11.52 25.23 -2.75
N LYS A 25 -12.75 24.91 -2.35
CA LYS A 25 -13.55 25.77 -1.42
C LYS A 25 -14.22 25.05 -0.26
N LYS A 26 -13.94 23.77 0.00
CA LYS A 26 -14.47 23.12 1.22
C LYS A 26 -13.42 23.18 2.31
N ASP A 27 -13.73 23.86 3.40
CA ASP A 27 -13.02 23.71 4.67
C ASP A 27 -13.21 22.26 5.12
N TYR A 28 -12.28 21.38 4.71
CA TYR A 28 -12.28 20.00 5.19
C TYR A 28 -11.91 20.02 6.66
N LEU A 29 -12.75 19.44 7.48
CA LEU A 29 -12.39 19.19 8.87
C LEU A 29 -11.11 18.30 8.89
N PRO A 30 -10.14 18.62 9.74
CA PRO A 30 -8.95 17.81 9.85
C PRO A 30 -9.32 16.36 10.20
N LEU A 31 -8.67 15.41 9.56
CA LEU A 31 -8.87 13.99 9.83
C LEU A 31 -8.51 13.70 11.30
N LYS A 32 -9.35 12.95 11.98
CA LYS A 32 -9.06 12.46 13.33
C LYS A 32 -8.44 11.08 13.23
N HIS A 33 -7.13 11.03 13.38
CA HIS A 33 -6.35 9.79 13.30
C HIS A 33 -6.50 8.91 14.56
N PRO A 34 -6.41 7.56 14.43
CA PRO A 34 -6.37 6.80 13.19
C PRO A 34 -7.74 6.81 12.48
N CYS A 35 -7.75 6.85 11.15
CA CYS A 35 -8.98 7.00 10.36
C CYS A 35 -8.99 6.21 9.03
N MET A 36 -8.14 5.19 8.90
CA MET A 36 -8.16 4.26 7.76
C MET A 36 -9.02 3.03 8.07
N LEU A 37 -8.40 1.83 8.12
CA LEU A 37 -9.11 0.59 8.46
C LEU A 37 -9.58 0.55 9.92
N HIS A 38 -8.93 1.29 10.79
CA HIS A 38 -9.22 1.32 12.22
C HIS A 38 -9.39 2.76 12.69
N THR A 39 -10.44 2.97 13.48
CA THR A 39 -10.60 4.18 14.30
C THR A 39 -10.15 3.89 15.73
N GLN A 40 -9.93 4.94 16.54
CA GLN A 40 -9.65 4.76 17.97
C GLN A 40 -10.78 4.00 18.67
N ALA A 41 -12.03 4.26 18.30
CA ALA A 41 -13.18 3.54 18.85
C ALA A 41 -13.18 2.04 18.53
N ASP A 42 -12.68 1.65 17.35
CA ASP A 42 -12.52 0.24 16.98
C ASP A 42 -11.46 -0.43 17.85
N ILE A 43 -10.32 0.23 18.03
CA ILE A 43 -9.22 -0.26 18.89
C ILE A 43 -9.72 -0.42 20.33
N ASP A 44 -10.40 0.57 20.88
CA ASP A 44 -10.92 0.55 22.26
C ASP A 44 -11.97 -0.56 22.43
N ARG A 45 -12.84 -0.74 21.44
CA ARG A 45 -13.83 -1.83 21.42
C ARG A 45 -13.14 -3.21 21.45
N VAL A 46 -12.11 -3.42 20.63
CA VAL A 46 -11.37 -4.68 20.64
C VAL A 46 -10.67 -4.90 21.97
N LYS A 47 -9.97 -3.89 22.49
CA LYS A 47 -9.29 -3.97 23.80
C LYS A 47 -10.24 -4.38 24.94
N SER A 48 -11.45 -3.80 24.95
CA SER A 48 -12.46 -4.10 25.97
C SER A 48 -13.01 -5.54 25.88
N ASN A 49 -12.78 -6.24 24.78
CA ASN A 49 -13.31 -7.57 24.53
C ASN A 49 -12.23 -8.66 24.42
N LEU A 50 -10.95 -8.37 24.64
CA LEU A 50 -9.85 -9.31 24.47
C LEU A 50 -9.95 -10.58 25.35
N THR A 51 -10.78 -10.58 26.40
CA THR A 51 -11.03 -11.75 27.25
C THR A 51 -12.18 -12.63 26.78
N ARG A 52 -12.91 -12.22 25.70
CA ARG A 52 -14.13 -12.87 25.20
C ARG A 52 -13.98 -13.30 23.76
N SER A 53 -14.46 -14.50 23.41
CA SER A 53 -14.57 -14.92 22.01
C SER A 53 -15.58 -14.03 21.26
N PRO A 54 -15.34 -13.72 19.97
CA PRO A 54 -14.25 -14.22 19.13
C PRO A 54 -12.96 -13.39 19.23
N TRP A 55 -12.94 -12.22 19.92
CA TRP A 55 -11.77 -11.32 20.00
C TRP A 55 -10.56 -12.00 20.66
N LYS A 56 -10.80 -12.74 21.75
CA LYS A 56 -9.75 -13.52 22.45
C LYS A 56 -9.05 -14.48 21.48
N ASP A 57 -9.83 -15.20 20.69
CA ASP A 57 -9.30 -16.24 19.82
C ASP A 57 -8.54 -15.62 18.63
N ALA A 58 -9.07 -14.53 18.08
CA ALA A 58 -8.40 -13.76 17.03
C ALA A 58 -7.09 -13.12 17.52
N TYR A 59 -7.08 -12.59 18.73
CA TYR A 59 -5.87 -12.02 19.34
C TYR A 59 -4.82 -13.10 19.61
N ALA A 60 -5.22 -14.27 20.08
CA ALA A 60 -4.30 -15.39 20.25
C ALA A 60 -3.66 -15.84 18.93
N GLN A 61 -4.41 -15.81 17.82
CA GLN A 61 -3.85 -16.06 16.48
C GLN A 61 -2.85 -14.99 16.06
N LEU A 62 -3.13 -13.72 16.34
CA LEU A 62 -2.18 -12.64 16.09
C LEU A 62 -0.90 -12.82 16.90
N GLU A 63 -1.02 -13.19 18.19
CA GLU A 63 0.13 -13.44 19.06
C GLU A 63 0.98 -14.63 18.59
N ALA A 64 0.37 -15.65 18.03
CA ALA A 64 1.05 -16.83 17.51
C ALA A 64 1.65 -16.63 16.10
N SER A 65 1.34 -15.53 15.42
CA SER A 65 1.84 -15.26 14.07
C SER A 65 3.33 -14.95 14.08
N ASP A 66 4.10 -15.59 13.20
CA ASP A 66 5.53 -15.29 12.99
C ASP A 66 5.78 -13.83 12.56
N TYR A 67 4.82 -13.22 11.85
CA TYR A 67 4.88 -11.84 11.42
C TYR A 67 4.64 -10.83 12.55
N ALA A 68 4.08 -11.27 13.67
CA ALA A 68 3.76 -10.42 14.81
C ALA A 68 4.79 -10.51 15.94
N GLN A 69 5.95 -11.14 15.72
CA GLN A 69 7.01 -11.27 16.71
C GLN A 69 7.95 -10.07 16.68
N SER A 70 8.31 -9.54 17.83
CA SER A 70 9.28 -8.44 17.95
C SER A 70 10.69 -8.80 17.44
N SER A 71 10.97 -10.09 17.32
CA SER A 71 12.19 -10.63 16.73
C SER A 71 12.16 -10.75 15.21
N TYR A 72 11.05 -10.35 14.56
CA TYR A 72 10.94 -10.39 13.11
C TYR A 72 12.04 -9.54 12.46
N THR A 73 12.72 -10.14 11.49
CA THR A 73 13.83 -9.49 10.77
C THR A 73 13.36 -9.00 9.41
N GLU A 74 13.66 -7.76 9.10
CA GLU A 74 13.35 -7.12 7.83
C GLU A 74 14.09 -7.79 6.66
N LYS A 75 13.55 -7.64 5.45
CA LYS A 75 14.01 -8.35 4.24
C LYS A 75 14.54 -7.41 3.16
N THR A 76 15.04 -6.23 3.53
CA THR A 76 15.60 -5.26 2.55
C THR A 76 16.87 -5.77 1.86
N SER A 77 17.56 -6.76 2.45
CA SER A 77 18.68 -7.46 1.80
C SER A 77 18.30 -8.16 0.50
N ALA A 78 17.00 -8.42 0.28
CA ALA A 78 16.49 -8.99 -0.96
C ALA A 78 16.38 -7.96 -2.11
N LEU A 79 16.57 -6.67 -1.86
CA LEU A 79 16.51 -5.62 -2.89
C LEU A 79 17.62 -5.81 -3.93
N LEU A 80 17.29 -5.63 -5.20
CA LEU A 80 18.24 -5.66 -6.31
C LEU A 80 18.77 -4.25 -6.54
N ASP A 81 20.01 -3.98 -6.14
CA ASP A 81 20.62 -2.63 -6.20
C ASP A 81 19.78 -1.54 -5.51
N GLY A 82 18.98 -1.93 -4.52
CA GLY A 82 18.05 -1.07 -3.82
C GLY A 82 16.66 -0.96 -4.47
N TYR A 83 16.32 -1.82 -5.43
CA TYR A 83 15.04 -1.76 -6.12
C TYR A 83 14.17 -2.99 -5.86
N LEU A 84 12.86 -2.73 -5.77
CA LEU A 84 11.82 -3.75 -5.87
C LEU A 84 11.65 -4.17 -7.31
N LYS A 85 11.50 -5.47 -7.53
CA LYS A 85 11.29 -6.07 -8.83
C LYS A 85 10.25 -7.19 -8.75
N ARG A 86 9.35 -7.20 -9.72
CA ARG A 86 8.52 -8.35 -10.04
C ARG A 86 8.74 -8.70 -11.50
N MET A 87 9.06 -9.95 -11.78
CA MET A 87 9.37 -10.40 -13.12
C MET A 87 8.27 -11.31 -13.67
N ASP A 88 7.96 -11.12 -14.96
CA ASP A 88 7.24 -12.09 -15.75
C ASP A 88 8.27 -12.98 -16.49
N LYS A 89 8.31 -14.26 -16.13
CA LYS A 89 9.23 -15.23 -16.74
C LYS A 89 9.10 -15.35 -18.25
N ASN A 90 7.93 -15.04 -18.78
CA ASN A 90 7.64 -15.16 -20.21
C ASN A 90 8.14 -13.99 -21.06
N ASN A 91 8.50 -12.88 -20.42
CA ASN A 91 8.86 -11.63 -21.10
C ASN A 91 10.24 -11.09 -20.70
N TRP A 92 11.13 -11.97 -20.25
CA TRP A 92 12.44 -11.56 -19.78
C TRP A 92 13.43 -11.25 -20.93
N SER A 93 14.04 -10.07 -20.92
CA SER A 93 14.98 -9.60 -21.94
C SER A 93 16.46 -9.97 -21.68
N GLY A 94 16.76 -10.66 -20.60
CA GLY A 94 18.11 -11.13 -20.30
C GLY A 94 19.03 -10.16 -19.54
N LYS A 95 18.66 -8.90 -19.36
CA LYS A 95 19.52 -7.91 -18.69
C LYS A 95 19.67 -8.14 -17.19
N TYR A 96 18.60 -8.62 -16.54
CA TYR A 96 18.62 -8.94 -15.11
C TYR A 96 18.34 -10.42 -14.90
N PRO A 97 18.94 -11.07 -13.90
CA PRO A 97 18.66 -12.47 -13.62
C PRO A 97 17.16 -12.68 -13.35
N ASP A 98 16.69 -13.94 -13.53
CA ASP A 98 15.32 -14.36 -13.18
C ASP A 98 15.12 -14.24 -11.66
N TYR A 99 14.86 -13.03 -11.22
CA TYR A 99 14.81 -12.68 -9.80
C TYR A 99 13.67 -11.73 -9.52
N SER A 100 12.81 -12.16 -8.63
CA SER A 100 11.66 -11.41 -8.17
C SER A 100 11.72 -11.27 -6.65
N ASN A 101 11.74 -10.04 -6.12
CA ASN A 101 11.90 -9.76 -4.69
C ASN A 101 10.72 -9.04 -4.04
N TYR A 102 9.70 -8.70 -4.81
CA TYR A 102 8.56 -7.93 -4.32
C TYR A 102 7.83 -8.60 -3.15
N THR A 103 7.87 -9.92 -3.06
CA THR A 103 7.27 -10.68 -1.95
C THR A 103 7.94 -10.38 -0.61
N SER A 104 9.23 -10.02 -0.60
CA SER A 104 9.91 -9.58 0.62
C SER A 104 9.27 -8.31 1.20
N CYS A 105 8.92 -7.37 0.34
CA CYS A 105 8.19 -6.16 0.73
C CYS A 105 6.78 -6.48 1.25
N MET A 106 6.09 -7.44 0.63
CA MET A 106 4.77 -7.89 1.08
C MET A 106 4.81 -8.52 2.47
N TYR A 107 5.79 -9.37 2.72
CA TYR A 107 5.95 -10.01 4.04
C TYR A 107 6.27 -8.98 5.13
N ASP A 108 7.15 -8.03 4.82
CA ASP A 108 7.50 -6.98 5.78
C ASP A 108 6.33 -6.01 6.01
N ALA A 109 5.52 -5.72 4.99
CA ALA A 109 4.27 -4.94 5.15
C ALA A 109 3.28 -5.65 6.09
N ALA A 110 3.10 -6.96 5.90
CA ALA A 110 2.25 -7.76 6.77
C ALA A 110 2.79 -7.81 8.21
N ALA A 111 4.11 -7.93 8.38
CA ALA A 111 4.74 -7.90 9.69
C ALA A 111 4.57 -6.53 10.37
N ALA A 112 4.84 -5.44 9.66
CA ALA A 112 4.67 -4.08 10.20
C ALA A 112 3.22 -3.84 10.67
N TYR A 113 2.24 -4.29 9.89
CA TYR A 113 0.84 -4.15 10.25
C TYR A 113 0.44 -4.98 11.48
N GLN A 114 0.88 -6.24 11.54
CA GLN A 114 0.60 -7.10 12.70
C GLN A 114 1.30 -6.62 13.97
N LEU A 115 2.53 -6.14 13.87
CA LEU A 115 3.26 -5.54 14.98
C LEU A 115 2.58 -4.26 15.48
N ALA A 116 2.14 -3.39 14.57
CA ALA A 116 1.38 -2.18 14.92
C ALA A 116 0.06 -2.52 15.64
N LEU A 117 -0.67 -3.54 15.18
CA LEU A 117 -1.86 -4.03 15.85
C LEU A 117 -1.54 -4.59 17.25
N ARG A 118 -0.49 -5.38 17.40
CA ARG A 118 -0.08 -5.88 18.72
C ARG A 118 0.24 -4.76 19.70
N TYR A 119 0.95 -3.73 19.23
CA TYR A 119 1.19 -2.54 20.06
C TYR A 119 -0.11 -1.87 20.46
N GLN A 120 -1.00 -1.59 19.52
CA GLN A 120 -2.27 -0.94 19.81
C GLN A 120 -3.12 -1.70 20.82
N LEU A 121 -3.11 -3.04 20.76
CA LEU A 121 -3.94 -3.88 21.64
C LEU A 121 -3.29 -4.16 22.99
N SER A 122 -1.97 -4.34 23.05
CA SER A 122 -1.24 -4.67 24.28
C SER A 122 -0.66 -3.47 25.03
N GLY A 123 -0.40 -2.36 24.33
CA GLY A 123 0.37 -1.23 24.85
C GLY A 123 1.88 -1.48 24.98
N ASN A 124 2.38 -2.67 24.58
CA ASN A 124 3.79 -3.01 24.71
C ASN A 124 4.60 -2.42 23.57
N THR A 125 5.47 -1.45 23.91
CA THR A 125 6.27 -0.67 22.95
C THR A 125 7.26 -1.51 22.16
N VAL A 126 7.64 -2.70 22.60
CA VAL A 126 8.55 -3.58 21.87
C VAL A 126 8.03 -3.92 20.46
N PHE A 127 6.72 -4.00 20.30
CA PHE A 127 6.09 -4.25 18.99
C PHE A 127 6.08 -3.00 18.11
N ALA A 128 5.84 -1.83 18.69
CA ALA A 128 5.95 -0.56 17.97
C ALA A 128 7.38 -0.33 17.50
N ASP A 129 8.38 -0.54 18.36
CA ASP A 129 9.80 -0.40 18.00
C ASP A 129 10.20 -1.36 16.88
N ALA A 130 9.69 -2.59 16.90
CA ALA A 130 9.93 -3.57 15.84
C ALA A 130 9.30 -3.11 14.50
N ALA A 131 8.07 -2.58 14.51
CA ALA A 131 7.45 -2.04 13.30
C ALA A 131 8.21 -0.81 12.76
N VAL A 132 8.63 0.11 13.63
CA VAL A 132 9.43 1.29 13.26
C VAL A 132 10.75 0.90 12.59
N LYS A 133 11.41 -0.16 13.04
CA LYS A 133 12.60 -0.69 12.36
C LYS A 133 12.32 -1.11 10.93
N LEU A 134 11.16 -1.75 10.66
CA LEU A 134 10.76 -2.12 9.31
C LEU A 134 10.53 -0.87 8.45
N PHE A 135 9.77 0.11 8.93
CA PHE A 135 9.53 1.36 8.20
C PHE A 135 10.83 2.07 7.84
N ASN A 136 11.71 2.25 8.81
CA ASN A 136 12.97 2.95 8.62
C ASN A 136 13.94 2.20 7.68
N ALA A 137 13.97 0.86 7.78
CA ALA A 137 14.80 0.04 6.89
C ALA A 137 14.33 0.17 5.43
N TRP A 138 13.04 0.04 5.16
CA TRP A 138 12.51 0.16 3.81
C TRP A 138 12.66 1.58 3.24
N ALA A 139 12.32 2.60 4.01
CA ALA A 139 12.48 3.99 3.59
C ALA A 139 13.94 4.39 3.35
N THR A 140 14.90 3.67 3.96
CA THR A 140 16.33 3.93 3.77
C THR A 140 16.92 3.16 2.60
N ASN A 141 16.57 1.88 2.46
CA ASN A 141 17.24 0.98 1.54
C ASN A 141 16.54 0.86 0.18
N CYS A 142 15.20 1.08 0.14
CA CYS A 142 14.45 0.92 -1.09
C CYS A 142 14.38 2.23 -1.89
N LYS A 143 15.01 2.23 -3.06
CA LYS A 143 15.06 3.37 -3.99
C LYS A 143 13.81 3.48 -4.88
N GLY A 144 12.98 2.45 -4.91
CA GLY A 144 11.76 2.41 -5.73
C GLY A 144 11.52 1.06 -6.41
N ILE A 145 10.71 1.09 -7.47
CA ILE A 145 10.35 -0.08 -8.27
C ILE A 145 11.14 -0.04 -9.57
N LEU A 146 11.86 -1.14 -9.86
CA LEU A 146 12.63 -1.27 -11.08
C LEU A 146 11.69 -1.49 -12.27
N ARG A 147 11.82 -0.64 -13.27
CA ARG A 147 11.18 -0.83 -14.57
C ARG A 147 12.05 -1.73 -15.43
N MET A 148 11.43 -2.74 -16.05
CA MET A 148 12.16 -3.59 -17.00
C MET A 148 12.41 -2.81 -18.29
N GLU A 149 13.68 -2.82 -18.76
CA GLU A 149 14.00 -2.38 -20.11
C GLU A 149 13.65 -3.50 -21.10
N GLY A 150 13.10 -3.15 -22.26
CA GLY A 150 12.86 -4.08 -23.35
C GLY A 150 11.41 -4.50 -23.57
N TYR A 151 10.44 -3.94 -22.83
CA TYR A 151 9.04 -4.02 -23.25
C TYR A 151 8.87 -3.20 -24.53
N THR A 152 8.47 -3.89 -25.60
CA THR A 152 8.30 -3.31 -26.94
C THR A 152 7.10 -2.37 -26.96
N ASN A 153 7.15 -1.30 -27.77
CA ASN A 153 6.09 -0.35 -28.06
C ASN A 153 5.77 0.71 -26.99
N ASN A 154 6.73 1.13 -26.18
CA ASN A 154 6.55 2.14 -25.12
C ASN A 154 5.48 1.78 -24.06
N ILE A 155 5.06 0.53 -24.00
CA ILE A 155 4.15 0.03 -22.96
C ILE A 155 5.00 -0.36 -21.75
N PRO A 156 4.78 0.22 -20.56
CA PRO A 156 5.46 -0.19 -19.34
C PRO A 156 5.22 -1.67 -19.03
N ASP A 157 6.21 -2.31 -18.41
CA ASP A 157 6.03 -3.67 -17.90
C ASP A 157 4.85 -3.72 -16.91
N PRO A 158 3.77 -4.47 -17.20
CA PRO A 158 2.60 -4.50 -16.33
C PRO A 158 2.90 -5.06 -14.94
N ASN A 159 3.97 -5.83 -14.79
CA ASN A 159 4.36 -6.41 -13.51
C ASN A 159 4.70 -5.37 -12.44
N LEU A 160 5.19 -4.19 -12.84
CA LEU A 160 5.48 -3.12 -11.89
C LEU A 160 4.23 -2.64 -11.14
N TYR A 161 3.05 -2.69 -11.76
CA TYR A 161 1.79 -2.27 -11.14
C TYR A 161 1.24 -3.23 -10.09
N LEU A 162 1.75 -4.46 -10.04
CA LEU A 162 1.37 -5.44 -9.02
C LEU A 162 2.16 -5.29 -7.72
N ILE A 163 3.20 -4.48 -7.71
CA ILE A 163 3.99 -4.21 -6.50
C ILE A 163 3.25 -3.26 -5.54
N PRO A 164 2.65 -2.13 -5.98
CA PRO A 164 1.97 -1.20 -5.08
C PRO A 164 0.70 -1.71 -4.44
N ILE A 165 0.11 -2.80 -4.92
CA ILE A 165 -1.16 -3.33 -4.37
C ILE A 165 -1.08 -3.67 -2.88
N GLN A 166 0.13 -3.82 -2.33
CA GLN A 166 0.37 -4.08 -0.91
C GLN A 166 0.63 -2.80 -0.09
N ALA A 167 0.73 -1.64 -0.75
CA ALA A 167 1.08 -0.38 -0.09
C ALA A 167 0.07 0.04 0.99
N HIS A 168 -1.21 -0.36 0.85
CA HIS A 168 -2.23 -0.11 1.87
C HIS A 168 -1.89 -0.72 3.23
N GLN A 169 -1.20 -1.86 3.28
CA GLN A 169 -0.77 -2.46 4.55
C GLN A 169 0.30 -1.62 5.23
N TRP A 170 1.30 -1.14 4.48
CA TRP A 170 2.31 -0.21 4.97
C TRP A 170 1.68 1.07 5.53
N ALA A 171 0.77 1.68 4.76
CA ALA A 171 0.10 2.92 5.17
C ALA A 171 -0.74 2.72 6.44
N ASN A 172 -1.53 1.64 6.51
CA ASN A 172 -2.34 1.35 7.70
C ASN A 172 -1.48 1.03 8.93
N ALA A 173 -0.36 0.35 8.76
CA ALA A 173 0.58 0.09 9.85
C ALA A 173 1.18 1.39 10.40
N ALA A 174 1.61 2.29 9.50
CA ALA A 174 2.18 3.58 9.86
C ALA A 174 1.14 4.50 10.50
N GLU A 175 -0.10 4.48 10.02
CA GLU A 175 -1.22 5.22 10.61
C GLU A 175 -1.45 4.83 12.08
N LEU A 176 -1.40 3.54 12.40
CA LEU A 176 -1.52 3.05 13.78
C LEU A 176 -0.37 3.51 14.69
N LEU A 177 0.77 3.87 14.14
CA LEU A 177 1.95 4.34 14.87
C LEU A 177 2.27 5.81 14.64
N ARG A 178 1.38 6.57 13.99
CA ARG A 178 1.55 7.99 13.69
C ARG A 178 1.98 8.84 14.88
N ASP A 179 1.38 8.60 16.03
CA ASP A 179 1.60 9.34 17.27
C ASP A 179 2.49 8.57 18.27
N TYR A 180 3.17 7.52 17.82
CA TYR A 180 4.08 6.79 18.66
C TYR A 180 5.38 7.59 18.89
N ASN A 181 5.65 7.97 20.14
CA ASN A 181 6.79 8.81 20.51
C ASN A 181 8.16 8.16 20.23
N GLY A 182 8.22 6.82 20.10
CA GLY A 182 9.44 6.10 19.74
C GLY A 182 9.78 6.15 18.25
N TRP A 183 8.94 6.74 17.40
CA TRP A 183 9.23 6.96 16.00
C TRP A 183 9.65 8.40 15.75
N ASP A 184 10.93 8.62 15.40
CA ASP A 184 11.44 9.94 15.09
C ASP A 184 10.61 10.61 13.98
N ARG A 185 10.29 11.88 14.14
CA ARG A 185 9.42 12.59 13.23
C ARG A 185 10.00 12.74 11.82
N ASN A 186 11.31 12.91 11.72
CA ASN A 186 11.98 12.99 10.42
C ASN A 186 11.96 11.64 9.72
N ASP A 187 12.10 10.53 10.46
CA ASP A 187 11.99 9.18 9.90
C ASP A 187 10.57 8.89 9.42
N PHE A 188 9.56 9.34 10.15
CA PHE A 188 8.16 9.24 9.70
C PHE A 188 7.93 10.02 8.39
N GLU A 189 8.43 11.26 8.28
CA GLU A 189 8.32 12.04 7.04
C GLU A 189 9.11 11.40 5.88
N LYS A 190 10.27 10.83 6.16
CA LYS A 190 11.04 10.06 5.19
C LYS A 190 10.26 8.82 4.70
N PHE A 191 9.61 8.12 5.61
CA PHE A 191 8.74 7.00 5.26
C PHE A 191 7.56 7.42 4.37
N LYS A 192 6.87 8.51 4.68
CA LYS A 192 5.80 9.05 3.82
C LYS A 192 6.30 9.41 2.42
N THR A 193 7.47 10.03 2.34
CA THR A 193 8.12 10.36 1.07
C THR A 193 8.41 9.09 0.27
N TRP A 194 8.96 8.06 0.91
CA TRP A 194 9.19 6.76 0.29
C TRP A 194 7.89 6.13 -0.23
N MET A 195 6.81 6.15 0.55
CA MET A 195 5.49 5.64 0.15
C MET A 195 4.96 6.37 -1.08
N LYS A 196 5.08 7.70 -1.10
CA LYS A 196 4.65 8.54 -2.21
C LYS A 196 5.47 8.27 -3.47
N ASP A 197 6.79 8.26 -3.37
CA ASP A 197 7.67 8.19 -4.53
C ASP A 197 7.72 6.76 -5.12
N THR A 198 7.60 5.75 -4.27
CA THR A 198 7.67 4.34 -4.68
C THR A 198 6.32 3.81 -5.14
N PHE A 199 5.27 3.94 -4.33
CA PHE A 199 4.00 3.26 -4.58
C PHE A 199 2.94 4.17 -5.18
N TYR A 200 2.72 5.37 -4.60
CA TYR A 200 1.72 6.29 -5.12
C TYR A 200 2.00 6.66 -6.58
N SER A 201 3.24 6.95 -6.91
CA SER A 201 3.64 7.34 -8.28
C SER A 201 3.26 6.27 -9.31
N VAL A 202 3.46 4.99 -8.99
CA VAL A 202 3.15 3.86 -9.87
C VAL A 202 1.66 3.59 -9.94
N SER A 203 0.95 3.62 -8.81
CA SER A 203 -0.50 3.46 -8.76
C SER A 203 -1.22 4.56 -9.54
N ASN A 204 -0.80 5.81 -9.38
CA ASN A 204 -1.35 6.96 -10.10
C ASN A 204 -1.09 6.87 -11.62
N MET A 205 0.10 6.42 -12.01
CA MET A 205 0.42 6.19 -13.42
C MET A 205 -0.49 5.11 -14.02
N PHE A 206 -0.75 4.02 -13.30
CA PHE A 206 -1.68 2.98 -13.73
C PHE A 206 -3.11 3.52 -13.91
N LEU A 207 -3.66 4.19 -12.90
CA LEU A 207 -5.03 4.71 -12.95
C LEU A 207 -5.25 5.75 -14.05
N LYS A 208 -4.20 6.45 -14.47
CA LYS A 208 -4.27 7.42 -15.57
C LYS A 208 -4.29 6.78 -16.96
N ASN A 209 -3.62 5.66 -17.15
CA ASN A 209 -3.38 5.12 -18.50
C ASN A 209 -3.64 3.61 -18.67
N HIS A 210 -3.93 2.88 -17.60
CA HIS A 210 -4.17 1.43 -17.63
C HIS A 210 -3.15 0.66 -18.47
N ASN A 211 -1.87 0.99 -18.29
CA ASN A 211 -0.74 0.43 -19.06
C ASN A 211 -0.84 0.68 -20.58
N GLY A 212 -1.38 1.83 -20.99
CA GLY A 212 -1.57 2.17 -22.41
C GLY A 212 -2.76 1.45 -23.07
N GLY A 213 -3.52 0.68 -22.29
CA GLY A 213 -4.58 -0.17 -22.80
C GLY A 213 -5.98 0.26 -22.38
N GLN A 214 -6.41 1.49 -22.68
CA GLN A 214 -7.77 1.93 -22.37
C GLN A 214 -8.86 1.02 -22.98
N GLY A 215 -8.57 0.28 -24.05
CA GLY A 215 -9.44 -0.74 -24.63
C GLY A 215 -9.20 -2.17 -24.13
N ASN A 216 -8.22 -2.40 -23.28
CA ASN A 216 -7.88 -3.73 -22.81
C ASN A 216 -8.50 -4.00 -21.42
N MET A 217 -9.63 -4.70 -21.41
CA MET A 217 -10.36 -5.03 -20.18
C MET A 217 -9.56 -5.89 -19.18
N HIS A 218 -8.40 -6.43 -19.58
CA HIS A 218 -7.55 -7.22 -18.68
C HIS A 218 -7.06 -6.45 -17.46
N TYR A 219 -6.87 -5.13 -17.59
CA TYR A 219 -6.35 -4.25 -16.54
C TYR A 219 -7.42 -3.50 -15.75
N TRP A 220 -8.70 -3.83 -15.93
CA TRP A 220 -9.82 -3.21 -15.23
C TRP A 220 -10.23 -4.03 -13.99
N LEU A 221 -11.15 -3.52 -13.20
CA LEU A 221 -11.75 -4.14 -12.01
C LEU A 221 -10.76 -4.30 -10.84
N ASN A 222 -10.25 -5.50 -10.60
CA ASN A 222 -9.40 -5.79 -9.44
C ASN A 222 -8.09 -4.98 -9.44
N TRP A 223 -7.55 -4.66 -10.61
CA TRP A 223 -6.36 -3.81 -10.73
C TRP A 223 -6.69 -2.38 -10.31
N ASP A 224 -7.80 -1.82 -10.79
CA ASP A 224 -8.26 -0.49 -10.39
C ASP A 224 -8.49 -0.39 -8.89
N LEU A 225 -9.25 -1.33 -8.33
CA LEU A 225 -9.58 -1.35 -6.90
C LEU A 225 -8.32 -1.45 -6.03
N ALA A 226 -7.37 -2.28 -6.42
CA ALA A 226 -6.10 -2.42 -5.70
C ALA A 226 -5.26 -1.12 -5.73
N GLN A 227 -5.17 -0.48 -6.90
CA GLN A 227 -4.43 0.78 -7.04
C GLN A 227 -5.15 1.94 -6.32
N MET A 228 -6.49 2.00 -6.39
CA MET A 228 -7.28 2.99 -5.64
C MET A 228 -7.09 2.82 -4.14
N THR A 229 -7.12 1.59 -3.62
CA THR A 229 -6.87 1.30 -2.21
C THR A 229 -5.48 1.79 -1.77
N SER A 230 -4.47 1.56 -2.62
CA SER A 230 -3.10 2.05 -2.38
C SER A 230 -3.08 3.59 -2.30
N ILE A 231 -3.64 4.29 -3.32
CA ILE A 231 -3.64 5.76 -3.37
C ILE A 231 -4.39 6.37 -2.19
N LEU A 232 -5.57 5.86 -1.87
CA LEU A 232 -6.38 6.38 -0.75
C LEU A 232 -5.65 6.23 0.58
N SER A 233 -5.06 5.06 0.84
CA SER A 233 -4.33 4.81 2.08
C SER A 233 -3.10 5.71 2.21
N ILE A 234 -2.32 5.89 1.13
CA ILE A 234 -1.15 6.76 1.14
C ILE A 234 -1.56 8.23 1.29
N GLY A 235 -2.68 8.63 0.69
CA GLY A 235 -3.18 10.01 0.76
C GLY A 235 -3.68 10.43 2.15
N ILE A 236 -4.10 9.48 2.98
CA ILE A 236 -4.49 9.73 4.38
C ILE A 236 -3.25 9.81 5.28
N LEU A 237 -2.22 9.02 4.98
CA LEU A 237 -0.98 8.99 5.73
C LEU A 237 -0.22 10.31 5.68
#